data_625050e77fb90df5e8b4cb089cc472ea
#
_entry.id   625050e77fb90df5e8b4cb089cc472ea
#
_cell.length_a   1.000
_cell.length_b   1.000
_cell.length_c   1.000
_cell.angle_alpha   90.00
_cell.angle_beta   90.00
_cell.angle_gamma   90.00
#
_symmetry.space_group_name_H-M   'P 1'
#
loop_
_entity.id
_entity.type
_entity.pdbx_description
1 polymer ?
#
loop_
_entity_poly.entity_id
_entity_poly.type
_entity_poly.pdbx_seq_one_letter_code
_entity_poly.pdbx_strand_id
1 'polypeptide(L)'
;YVNGALKTAKTNDKGVATLAVPYKAGGTSTLVASFNGATGLLGSSATGKLTVKKNAVKIAAKTKKVKKSKAKKAKVQITVKAGKTALKKKLVTITINKKTYKAKTNAKGIATFKVKLPKKAKKYKYTVKFAGDNFNNAKTFKGKLTVK
;
A
#
# COMPACT_ATOMS: atom_id res chain seq x y z
N TYR A 1 -5.45 22.09 -16.02
CA TYR A 1 -5.73 21.79 -14.61
C TYR A 1 -5.51 20.32 -14.32
N VAL A 2 -4.84 20.03 -13.24
CA VAL A 2 -4.66 18.68 -12.73
C VAL A 2 -5.09 18.67 -11.26
N ASN A 3 -6.10 17.87 -10.92
CA ASN A 3 -6.71 17.85 -9.57
C ASN A 3 -7.06 19.25 -9.04
N GLY A 4 -7.61 20.10 -9.87
CA GLY A 4 -7.98 21.48 -9.53
C GLY A 4 -6.83 22.47 -9.44
N ALA A 5 -5.58 22.05 -9.60
CA ALA A 5 -4.42 22.93 -9.62
C ALA A 5 -4.05 23.33 -11.05
N LEU A 6 -3.91 24.65 -11.27
CA LEU A 6 -3.41 25.17 -12.54
C LEU A 6 -1.92 24.85 -12.71
N LYS A 7 -1.57 24.36 -13.89
CA LYS A 7 -0.20 24.14 -14.35
C LYS A 7 -0.05 24.70 -15.75
N THR A 8 1.10 25.26 -16.06
CA THR A 8 1.40 25.82 -17.37
C THR A 8 2.61 25.14 -17.98
N ALA A 9 2.60 25.00 -19.30
CA ALA A 9 3.73 24.53 -20.10
C ALA A 9 3.68 25.21 -21.46
N LYS A 10 4.84 25.41 -22.08
CA LYS A 10 4.95 25.89 -23.46
C LYS A 10 5.05 24.71 -24.42
N THR A 11 4.49 24.87 -25.61
CA THR A 11 4.67 23.90 -26.70
C THR A 11 6.07 23.99 -27.27
N ASN A 12 6.61 22.87 -27.72
CA ASN A 12 7.82 22.82 -28.55
C ASN A 12 7.47 23.09 -30.03
N ASP A 13 8.47 23.00 -30.91
CA ASP A 13 8.34 23.26 -32.38
C ASP A 13 7.38 22.26 -33.06
N LYS A 14 7.05 21.15 -32.42
CA LYS A 14 6.07 20.18 -32.91
C LYS A 14 4.67 20.37 -32.32
N GLY A 15 4.45 21.48 -31.60
CA GLY A 15 3.17 21.77 -30.96
C GLY A 15 2.86 20.92 -29.70
N VAL A 16 3.87 20.26 -29.11
CA VAL A 16 3.70 19.39 -27.94
C VAL A 16 4.11 20.13 -26.68
N ALA A 17 3.20 20.25 -25.72
CA ALA A 17 3.49 20.69 -24.35
C ALA A 17 3.67 19.47 -23.42
N THR A 18 4.75 19.46 -22.65
CA THR A 18 5.05 18.40 -21.69
C THR A 18 5.01 18.95 -20.27
N LEU A 19 4.29 18.27 -19.39
CA LEU A 19 4.14 18.66 -18.01
C LEU A 19 4.40 17.47 -17.08
N ALA A 20 5.34 17.62 -16.16
CA ALA A 20 5.55 16.66 -15.08
C ALA A 20 4.56 16.93 -13.94
N VAL A 21 3.75 15.92 -13.59
CA VAL A 21 2.75 16.04 -12.54
C VAL A 21 3.09 15.09 -11.38
N PRO A 22 3.42 15.61 -10.19
CA PRO A 22 3.64 14.77 -9.02
C PRO A 22 2.31 14.21 -8.49
N TYR A 23 2.27 12.92 -8.18
CA TYR A 23 1.11 12.26 -7.60
C TYR A 23 1.29 12.03 -6.10
N LYS A 24 0.20 12.29 -5.35
CA LYS A 24 0.14 12.03 -3.90
C LYS A 24 -0.60 10.75 -3.53
N ALA A 25 -1.35 10.17 -4.48
CA ALA A 25 -2.14 8.96 -4.25
C ALA A 25 -2.46 8.25 -5.58
N GLY A 26 -2.72 6.95 -5.52
CA GLY A 26 -3.33 6.22 -6.62
C GLY A 26 -4.80 6.62 -6.81
N GLY A 27 -5.29 6.52 -8.03
CA GLY A 27 -6.65 6.88 -8.41
C GLY A 27 -6.71 7.47 -9.81
N THR A 28 -7.91 7.86 -10.23
CA THR A 28 -8.14 8.49 -11.53
C THR A 28 -8.39 9.99 -11.34
N SER A 29 -7.67 10.80 -12.12
CA SER A 29 -7.81 12.27 -12.14
C SER A 29 -8.26 12.71 -13.51
N THR A 30 -9.17 13.69 -13.55
CA THR A 30 -9.50 14.39 -14.79
C THR A 30 -8.46 15.46 -15.07
N LEU A 31 -7.98 15.50 -16.30
CA LEU A 31 -7.09 16.54 -16.83
C LEU A 31 -7.90 17.44 -17.74
N VAL A 32 -7.72 18.74 -17.59
CA VAL A 32 -8.25 19.74 -18.52
C VAL A 32 -7.07 20.54 -19.07
N ALA A 33 -6.84 20.43 -20.37
CA ALA A 33 -5.86 21.25 -21.10
C ALA A 33 -6.60 22.35 -21.87
N SER A 34 -6.12 23.57 -21.77
CA SER A 34 -6.67 24.70 -22.53
C SER A 34 -5.56 25.54 -23.14
N PHE A 35 -5.79 25.97 -24.36
CA PHE A 35 -5.03 26.99 -25.07
C PHE A 35 -5.94 28.21 -25.26
N ASN A 36 -5.53 29.35 -24.73
CA ASN A 36 -6.37 30.56 -24.76
C ASN A 36 -6.39 31.26 -26.10
N GLY A 37 -5.67 30.73 -27.08
CA GLY A 37 -5.47 31.37 -28.37
C GLY A 37 -4.24 32.29 -28.42
N ALA A 38 -3.95 32.79 -29.59
CA ALA A 38 -2.93 33.78 -29.88
C ALA A 38 -3.33 34.57 -31.14
N THR A 39 -2.53 35.58 -31.55
CA THR A 39 -2.81 36.32 -32.76
C THR A 39 -2.97 35.38 -33.96
N GLY A 40 -4.16 35.40 -34.59
CA GLY A 40 -4.50 34.51 -35.72
C GLY A 40 -4.84 33.07 -35.34
N LEU A 41 -4.92 32.72 -34.05
CA LEU A 41 -5.25 31.39 -33.57
C LEU A 41 -6.36 31.43 -32.54
N LEU A 42 -7.42 30.64 -32.74
CA LEU A 42 -8.52 30.51 -31.78
C LEU A 42 -8.09 29.65 -30.58
N GLY A 43 -8.67 29.98 -29.43
CA GLY A 43 -8.53 29.12 -28.23
C GLY A 43 -9.20 27.76 -28.39
N SER A 44 -8.70 26.77 -27.69
CA SER A 44 -9.28 25.42 -27.64
C SER A 44 -9.05 24.75 -26.29
N SER A 45 -9.86 23.76 -25.99
CA SER A 45 -9.70 22.96 -24.78
C SER A 45 -10.00 21.50 -25.04
N ALA A 46 -9.38 20.64 -24.24
CA ALA A 46 -9.61 19.20 -24.25
C ALA A 46 -9.57 18.64 -22.83
N THR A 47 -10.32 17.56 -22.60
CA THR A 47 -10.30 16.83 -21.34
C THR A 47 -9.72 15.44 -21.53
N GLY A 48 -9.02 14.95 -20.51
CA GLY A 48 -8.47 13.60 -20.48
C GLY A 48 -8.56 12.99 -19.09
N LYS A 49 -8.28 11.71 -18.99
CA LYS A 49 -8.19 10.98 -17.71
C LYS A 49 -6.79 10.42 -17.52
N LEU A 50 -6.26 10.58 -16.33
CA LEU A 50 -5.00 10.01 -15.92
C LEU A 50 -5.22 9.07 -14.74
N THR A 51 -4.84 7.81 -14.89
CA THR A 51 -5.00 6.80 -13.85
C THR A 51 -3.65 6.39 -13.29
N VAL A 52 -3.47 6.57 -11.98
CA VAL A 52 -2.32 6.07 -11.22
C VAL A 52 -2.77 4.80 -10.48
N LYS A 53 -2.25 3.66 -10.89
CA LYS A 53 -2.57 2.37 -10.26
C LYS A 53 -1.85 2.23 -8.92
N LYS A 54 -2.56 1.75 -7.89
CA LYS A 54 -1.94 1.36 -6.62
C LYS A 54 -1.14 0.07 -6.78
N ASN A 55 -0.06 -0.05 -6.01
CA ASN A 55 0.78 -1.24 -6.00
C ASN A 55 0.04 -2.43 -5.37
N ALA A 56 0.19 -3.61 -5.96
CA ALA A 56 -0.25 -4.86 -5.35
C ALA A 56 0.62 -5.21 -4.14
N VAL A 57 0.00 -5.60 -3.03
CA VAL A 57 0.68 -5.93 -1.78
C VAL A 57 0.72 -7.43 -1.57
N LYS A 58 1.89 -7.96 -1.20
CA LYS A 58 2.09 -9.34 -0.76
C LYS A 58 2.38 -9.39 0.74
N ILE A 59 1.71 -10.29 1.44
CA ILE A 59 1.92 -10.59 2.87
C ILE A 59 2.37 -12.03 2.98
N ALA A 60 3.44 -12.27 3.74
CA ALA A 60 3.97 -13.62 3.98
C ALA A 60 4.29 -13.83 5.45
N ALA A 61 4.03 -15.02 5.95
CA ALA A 61 4.39 -15.42 7.30
C ALA A 61 5.87 -15.82 7.37
N LYS A 62 6.62 -15.19 8.26
CA LYS A 62 8.00 -15.57 8.58
C LYS A 62 8.04 -16.58 9.73
N THR A 63 7.16 -16.44 10.73
CA THR A 63 7.04 -17.36 11.85
C THR A 63 5.91 -18.36 11.61
N LYS A 64 6.23 -19.66 11.56
CA LYS A 64 5.26 -20.75 11.30
C LYS A 64 5.06 -21.68 12.51
N LYS A 65 6.03 -21.74 13.42
CA LYS A 65 6.05 -22.64 14.59
C LYS A 65 6.55 -21.89 15.83
N VAL A 66 6.01 -22.27 17.00
CA VAL A 66 6.41 -21.74 18.32
C VAL A 66 6.43 -22.88 19.33
N LYS A 67 7.43 -22.95 20.20
CA LYS A 67 7.50 -23.92 21.31
C LYS A 67 6.42 -23.63 22.36
N LYS A 68 5.83 -24.66 22.98
CA LYS A 68 4.85 -24.51 24.07
C LYS A 68 5.34 -23.59 25.20
N SER A 69 6.61 -23.71 25.58
CA SER A 69 7.24 -22.87 26.63
C SER A 69 7.15 -21.38 26.30
N LYS A 70 7.17 -21.00 25.01
CA LYS A 70 7.11 -19.63 24.53
C LYS A 70 5.73 -19.18 24.08
N ALA A 71 4.69 -20.02 24.16
CA ALA A 71 3.37 -19.73 23.64
C ALA A 71 2.73 -18.46 24.25
N LYS A 72 2.87 -18.25 25.57
CA LYS A 72 2.36 -17.04 26.26
C LYS A 72 3.03 -15.73 25.85
N LYS A 73 4.21 -15.78 25.22
CA LYS A 73 4.99 -14.62 24.72
C LYS A 73 5.48 -14.89 23.30
N ALA A 74 4.64 -15.46 22.45
CA ALA A 74 5.02 -15.84 21.09
C ALA A 74 5.28 -14.60 20.23
N LYS A 75 6.44 -14.56 19.54
CA LYS A 75 6.77 -13.54 18.54
C LYS A 75 6.36 -14.06 17.16
N VAL A 76 5.38 -13.42 16.54
CA VAL A 76 4.93 -13.74 15.18
C VAL A 76 5.40 -12.65 14.25
N GLN A 77 6.19 -13.00 13.24
CA GLN A 77 6.74 -12.08 12.26
C GLN A 77 6.05 -12.27 10.91
N ILE A 78 5.60 -11.16 10.34
CA ILE A 78 4.91 -11.09 9.05
C ILE A 78 5.65 -10.11 8.17
N THR A 79 5.94 -10.48 6.94
CA THR A 79 6.56 -9.60 5.94
C THR A 79 5.50 -8.99 5.04
N VAL A 80 5.59 -7.68 4.77
CA VAL A 80 4.68 -6.93 3.90
C VAL A 80 5.50 -6.21 2.83
N LYS A 81 5.23 -6.50 1.57
CA LYS A 81 5.94 -5.94 0.41
C LYS A 81 4.98 -5.50 -0.69
N ALA A 82 5.38 -4.49 -1.44
CA ALA A 82 4.79 -4.13 -2.72
C ALA A 82 5.80 -4.48 -3.83
N GLY A 83 5.52 -5.55 -4.59
CA GLY A 83 6.51 -6.14 -5.50
C GLY A 83 7.78 -6.58 -4.75
N LYS A 84 8.93 -6.04 -5.13
CA LYS A 84 10.23 -6.26 -4.47
C LYS A 84 10.48 -5.30 -3.29
N THR A 85 9.69 -4.22 -3.17
CA THR A 85 9.89 -3.14 -2.19
C THR A 85 9.26 -3.47 -0.84
N ALA A 86 10.04 -3.40 0.24
CA ALA A 86 9.56 -3.54 1.61
C ALA A 86 8.70 -2.33 2.01
N LEU A 87 7.51 -2.55 2.55
CA LEU A 87 6.65 -1.48 3.06
C LEU A 87 7.05 -1.16 4.50
N LYS A 88 7.71 -0.01 4.69
CA LYS A 88 8.25 0.46 5.97
C LYS A 88 7.21 1.25 6.75
N LYS A 89 7.26 1.19 8.10
CA LYS A 89 6.42 1.99 9.04
C LYS A 89 4.91 1.86 8.79
N LYS A 90 4.45 0.74 8.19
CA LYS A 90 3.02 0.50 7.91
C LYS A 90 2.36 -0.25 9.06
N LEU A 91 1.17 0.22 9.46
CA LEU A 91 0.38 -0.46 10.48
C LEU A 91 -0.23 -1.73 9.90
N VAL A 92 -0.04 -2.83 10.60
CA VAL A 92 -0.56 -4.15 10.27
C VAL A 92 -1.26 -4.74 11.50
N THR A 93 -2.35 -5.44 11.30
CA THR A 93 -3.08 -6.12 12.36
C THR A 93 -3.05 -7.62 12.17
N ILE A 94 -2.96 -8.39 13.26
CA ILE A 94 -3.14 -9.84 13.26
C ILE A 94 -4.24 -10.21 14.24
N THR A 95 -5.19 -11.01 13.79
CA THR A 95 -6.22 -11.62 14.66
C THR A 95 -5.94 -13.10 14.78
N ILE A 96 -5.66 -13.54 16.00
CA ILE A 96 -5.34 -14.93 16.34
C ILE A 96 -5.98 -15.28 17.69
N ASN A 97 -6.58 -16.47 17.80
CA ASN A 97 -7.25 -16.94 19.02
C ASN A 97 -8.23 -15.88 19.57
N LYS A 98 -9.09 -15.33 18.72
CA LYS A 98 -10.11 -14.29 19.03
C LYS A 98 -9.53 -12.97 19.57
N LYS A 99 -8.21 -12.75 19.49
CA LYS A 99 -7.55 -11.51 19.92
C LYS A 99 -6.85 -10.82 18.74
N THR A 100 -6.96 -9.50 18.69
CA THR A 100 -6.32 -8.67 17.65
C THR A 100 -5.12 -7.93 18.24
N TYR A 101 -4.02 -7.99 17.53
CA TYR A 101 -2.77 -7.30 17.87
C TYR A 101 -2.38 -6.38 16.71
N LYS A 102 -1.73 -5.26 17.02
CA LYS A 102 -1.26 -4.27 16.05
C LYS A 102 0.27 -4.15 16.12
N ALA A 103 0.92 -3.99 14.99
CA ALA A 103 2.34 -3.70 14.90
C ALA A 103 2.65 -2.90 13.64
N LYS A 104 3.69 -2.09 13.69
CA LYS A 104 4.23 -1.40 12.50
C LYS A 104 5.37 -2.21 11.89
N THR A 105 5.47 -2.17 10.57
CA THR A 105 6.59 -2.78 9.85
C THR A 105 7.88 -1.98 10.07
N ASN A 106 9.00 -2.69 10.17
CA ASN A 106 10.34 -2.09 10.25
C ASN A 106 10.89 -1.75 8.85
N ALA A 107 12.17 -1.37 8.78
CA ALA A 107 12.85 -1.03 7.53
C ALA A 107 12.89 -2.19 6.49
N LYS A 108 12.78 -3.43 6.94
CA LYS A 108 12.72 -4.64 6.09
C LYS A 108 11.28 -5.07 5.76
N GLY A 109 10.27 -4.25 6.11
CA GLY A 109 8.87 -4.57 5.89
C GLY A 109 8.33 -5.67 6.81
N ILE A 110 8.94 -5.91 7.97
CA ILE A 110 8.56 -6.96 8.92
C ILE A 110 7.80 -6.36 10.08
N ALA A 111 6.55 -6.80 10.28
CA ALA A 111 5.77 -6.52 11.49
C ALA A 111 5.98 -7.67 12.49
N THR A 112 6.34 -7.36 13.73
CA THR A 112 6.54 -8.32 14.81
C THR A 112 5.44 -8.17 15.85
N PHE A 113 4.64 -9.20 16.03
CA PHE A 113 3.54 -9.26 16.99
C PHE A 113 3.94 -10.09 18.20
N LYS A 114 3.70 -9.57 19.40
CA LYS A 114 3.80 -10.33 20.65
C LYS A 114 2.42 -10.88 20.99
N VAL A 115 2.16 -12.16 20.65
CA VAL A 115 0.85 -12.78 20.85
C VAL A 115 0.85 -13.70 22.07
N LYS A 116 -0.29 -13.76 22.76
CA LYS A 116 -0.50 -14.65 23.91
C LYS A 116 -1.36 -15.83 23.46
N LEU A 117 -0.79 -17.04 23.49
CA LEU A 117 -1.47 -18.29 23.15
C LEU A 117 -1.45 -19.25 24.33
N PRO A 118 -2.44 -20.14 24.45
CA PRO A 118 -2.39 -21.24 25.41
C PRO A 118 -1.18 -22.16 25.17
N LYS A 119 -0.61 -22.74 26.22
CA LYS A 119 0.48 -23.72 26.14
C LYS A 119 0.01 -25.10 25.63
N LYS A 120 -0.97 -25.14 24.75
CA LYS A 120 -1.54 -26.35 24.17
C LYS A 120 -0.98 -26.57 22.77
N ALA A 121 -0.52 -27.79 22.47
CA ALA A 121 -0.10 -28.18 21.12
C ALA A 121 -1.30 -28.10 20.18
N LYS A 122 -1.28 -27.12 19.29
CA LYS A 122 -2.38 -26.84 18.36
C LYS A 122 -1.92 -25.96 17.19
N LYS A 123 -2.62 -26.08 16.06
CA LYS A 123 -2.53 -25.14 14.95
C LYS A 123 -3.55 -24.02 15.15
N TYR A 124 -3.08 -22.80 15.35
CA TYR A 124 -3.92 -21.61 15.48
C TYR A 124 -4.02 -20.91 14.12
N LYS A 125 -5.23 -20.84 13.57
CA LYS A 125 -5.51 -20.02 12.38
C LYS A 125 -5.45 -18.56 12.77
N TYR A 126 -4.93 -17.71 11.88
CA TYR A 126 -4.89 -16.27 12.07
C TYR A 126 -5.16 -15.53 10.75
N THR A 127 -5.58 -14.30 10.90
CA THR A 127 -5.79 -13.37 9.78
C THR A 127 -4.94 -12.13 9.99
N VAL A 128 -4.18 -11.75 8.97
CA VAL A 128 -3.38 -10.52 8.94
C VAL A 128 -4.06 -9.55 7.98
N LYS A 129 -4.19 -8.28 8.38
CA LYS A 129 -4.76 -7.22 7.54
C LYS A 129 -3.82 -6.04 7.45
N PHE A 130 -3.61 -5.58 6.24
CA PHE A 130 -3.05 -4.28 5.90
C PHE A 130 -4.14 -3.48 5.19
N ALA A 131 -4.51 -2.32 5.74
CA ALA A 131 -5.63 -1.52 5.23
C ALA A 131 -5.34 -0.79 3.92
N GLY A 132 -4.08 -0.86 3.44
CA GLY A 132 -3.63 -0.08 2.30
C GLY A 132 -3.21 1.34 2.69
N ASP A 133 -2.75 2.08 1.71
CA ASP A 133 -2.41 3.50 1.81
C ASP A 133 -2.62 4.20 0.45
N ASN A 134 -2.11 5.43 0.30
CA ASN A 134 -2.29 6.21 -0.91
C ASN A 134 -1.75 5.52 -2.17
N PHE A 135 -0.70 4.71 -2.07
CA PHE A 135 -0.02 4.06 -3.19
C PHE A 135 -0.09 2.54 -3.19
N ASN A 136 -0.57 1.93 -2.11
CA ASN A 136 -0.58 0.49 -1.94
C ASN A 136 -1.98 -0.03 -1.62
N ASN A 137 -2.39 -1.12 -2.29
CA ASN A 137 -3.68 -1.75 -2.06
C ASN A 137 -3.76 -2.39 -0.68
N ALA A 138 -4.97 -2.44 -0.11
CA ALA A 138 -5.25 -3.26 1.05
C ALA A 138 -4.99 -4.75 0.75
N LYS A 139 -4.56 -5.49 1.76
CA LYS A 139 -4.33 -6.94 1.64
C LYS A 139 -4.70 -7.66 2.91
N THR A 140 -5.37 -8.79 2.75
CA THR A 140 -5.67 -9.76 3.81
C THR A 140 -4.91 -11.05 3.55
N PHE A 141 -4.28 -11.60 4.59
CA PHE A 141 -3.56 -12.87 4.53
C PHE A 141 -4.06 -13.81 5.65
N LYS A 142 -4.37 -15.04 5.31
CA LYS A 142 -4.75 -16.08 6.27
C LYS A 142 -3.62 -17.09 6.42
N GLY A 143 -3.21 -17.34 7.65
CA GLY A 143 -2.12 -18.25 7.96
C GLY A 143 -2.44 -19.17 9.15
N LYS A 144 -1.49 -20.05 9.44
CA LYS A 144 -1.55 -20.98 10.59
C LYS A 144 -0.25 -20.90 11.38
N LEU A 145 -0.34 -20.82 12.71
CA LEU A 145 0.78 -20.89 13.64
C LEU A 145 0.68 -22.18 14.44
N THR A 146 1.70 -23.01 14.35
CA THR A 146 1.75 -24.27 15.11
C THR A 146 2.46 -24.06 16.44
N VAL A 147 1.79 -24.37 17.55
CA VAL A 147 2.39 -24.52 18.89
C VAL A 147 2.72 -25.98 19.12
N LYS A 148 3.99 -26.31 19.41
CA LYS A 148 4.50 -27.66 19.61
C LYS A 148 5.49 -27.73 20.78
#